data_f52627fa0cb36458fcc473761a95114a
#
_entry.id   f52627fa0cb36458fcc473761a95114a
#
_cell.length_a   1.000
_cell.length_b   1.000
_cell.length_c   1.000
_cell.angle_alpha   90.00
_cell.angle_beta   90.00
_cell.angle_gamma   90.00
#
_symmetry.space_group_name_H-M   'P 1'
#
loop_
_entity.id
_entity.type
_entity.pdbx_description
1 polymer ?
#
loop_
_entity_poly.entity_id
_entity_poly.type
_entity_poly.pdbx_seq_one_letter_code
_entity_poly.pdbx_strand_id
1 'polypeptide(L)'
;MRIKGRVRRKVVVFEQDEGVRFDATPEGFAKLKPVFHAKGTVTAGNSSQMSDGAAAAVVMSADKAKELGLTPMARFVSYATAGCLPEEMGIGPVYAIPKALKLAGLTLDQIDVIELNEAFAVQGL
;
A
#
# COMPACT_ATOMS: atom_id res chain seq x y z
N MET A 1 -18.97 -10.25 33.07
CA MET A 1 -20.13 -10.53 32.21
C MET A 1 -19.73 -11.55 31.16
N ARG A 2 -20.14 -12.82 31.29
CA ARG A 2 -19.80 -13.86 30.29
C ARG A 2 -20.83 -13.83 29.16
N ILE A 3 -20.41 -13.44 27.96
CA ILE A 3 -21.25 -13.54 26.78
C ILE A 3 -21.19 -15.00 26.30
N LYS A 4 -22.28 -15.74 26.49
CA LYS A 4 -22.47 -17.07 25.88
C LYS A 4 -22.80 -16.90 24.40
N GLY A 5 -21.77 -16.77 23.55
CA GLY A 5 -21.91 -16.81 22.11
C GLY A 5 -21.58 -18.21 21.58
N ARG A 6 -22.50 -18.89 20.91
CA ARG A 6 -22.18 -20.07 20.10
C ARG A 6 -21.31 -19.61 18.92
N VAL A 7 -20.05 -20.03 18.92
CA VAL A 7 -19.18 -19.84 17.74
C VAL A 7 -19.74 -20.73 16.62
N ARG A 8 -20.33 -20.11 15.60
CA ARG A 8 -20.71 -20.80 14.37
C ARG A 8 -19.49 -20.77 13.44
N ARG A 9 -18.92 -21.93 13.14
CA ARG A 9 -17.90 -22.04 12.10
C ARG A 9 -18.60 -22.10 10.75
N LYS A 10 -18.25 -21.19 9.84
CA LYS A 10 -18.65 -21.20 8.45
C LYS A 10 -17.39 -21.34 7.62
N VAL A 11 -17.37 -22.28 6.70
CA VAL A 11 -16.33 -22.32 5.67
C VAL A 11 -16.71 -21.32 4.61
N VAL A 12 -15.80 -20.38 4.33
CA VAL A 12 -15.95 -19.39 3.27
C VAL A 12 -14.79 -19.58 2.31
N VAL A 13 -15.08 -19.71 1.04
CA VAL A 13 -14.07 -19.67 -0.01
C VAL A 13 -13.78 -18.20 -0.29
N PHE A 14 -12.53 -17.79 -0.11
CA PHE A 14 -12.10 -16.43 -0.38
C PHE A 14 -11.58 -16.36 -1.83
N GLU A 15 -12.39 -15.81 -2.73
CA GLU A 15 -12.11 -15.77 -4.18
C GLU A 15 -12.05 -14.34 -4.73
N GLN A 16 -12.45 -13.35 -3.95
CA GLN A 16 -12.58 -11.97 -4.41
C GLN A 16 -12.07 -11.00 -3.35
N ASP A 17 -11.47 -9.89 -3.79
CA ASP A 17 -11.09 -8.77 -2.92
C ASP A 17 -12.36 -8.17 -2.29
N GLU A 18 -12.45 -8.24 -0.95
CA GLU A 18 -13.58 -7.71 -0.18
C GLU A 18 -13.53 -6.19 -0.01
N GLY A 19 -12.40 -5.55 -0.35
CA GLY A 19 -12.22 -4.09 -0.24
C GLY A 19 -12.91 -3.30 -1.34
N VAL A 20 -13.17 -3.90 -2.48
CA VAL A 20 -13.82 -3.23 -3.62
C VAL A 20 -15.32 -3.05 -3.36
N ARG A 21 -15.79 -1.82 -3.46
CA ARG A 21 -17.20 -1.44 -3.28
C ARG A 21 -17.86 -1.21 -4.64
N PHE A 22 -18.45 -2.25 -5.21
CA PHE A 22 -19.15 -2.20 -6.51
C PHE A 22 -20.45 -1.40 -6.45
N ASP A 23 -20.97 -1.14 -5.26
CA ASP A 23 -22.18 -0.36 -4.97
C ASP A 23 -21.90 1.14 -4.69
N ALA A 24 -20.66 1.57 -4.91
CA ALA A 24 -20.27 2.96 -4.66
C ALA A 24 -20.97 3.93 -5.63
N THR A 25 -21.55 4.99 -5.07
CA THR A 25 -22.21 6.07 -5.84
C THR A 25 -21.80 7.45 -5.34
N PRO A 26 -21.85 8.50 -6.17
CA PRO A 26 -21.57 9.87 -5.73
C PRO A 26 -22.39 10.29 -4.51
N GLU A 27 -23.68 9.91 -4.49
CA GLU A 27 -24.60 10.21 -3.38
C GLU A 27 -24.22 9.44 -2.10
N GLY A 28 -23.66 8.25 -2.26
CA GLY A 28 -23.09 7.46 -1.16
C GLY A 28 -21.88 8.15 -0.56
N PHE A 29 -20.95 8.61 -1.38
CA PHE A 29 -19.77 9.37 -0.94
C PHE A 29 -20.15 10.68 -0.24
N ALA A 30 -21.12 11.41 -0.76
CA ALA A 30 -21.57 12.68 -0.19
C ALA A 30 -22.13 12.55 1.24
N LYS A 31 -22.57 11.36 1.65
CA LYS A 31 -23.07 11.07 2.99
C LYS A 31 -21.98 10.73 4.00
N LEU A 32 -20.76 10.47 3.56
CA LEU A 32 -19.64 10.11 4.42
C LEU A 32 -19.20 11.33 5.24
N LYS A 33 -18.94 11.09 6.51
CA LYS A 33 -18.48 12.14 7.42
C LYS A 33 -16.95 12.23 7.40
N PRO A 34 -16.38 13.44 7.47
CA PRO A 34 -14.95 13.62 7.68
C PRO A 34 -14.46 12.90 8.95
N VAL A 35 -13.27 12.32 8.89
CA VAL A 35 -12.73 11.45 9.97
C VAL A 35 -11.84 12.23 10.93
N PHE A 36 -11.01 13.15 10.43
CA PHE A 36 -10.00 13.83 11.25
C PHE A 36 -10.41 15.22 11.72
N HIS A 37 -11.13 15.95 10.90
CA HIS A 37 -11.54 17.33 11.20
C HIS A 37 -12.97 17.57 10.72
N ALA A 38 -13.83 18.21 11.52
CA ALA A 38 -15.26 18.39 11.23
C ALA A 38 -15.55 19.09 9.89
N LYS A 39 -14.64 19.97 9.45
CA LYS A 39 -14.70 20.67 8.14
C LYS A 39 -13.68 20.09 7.14
N GLY A 40 -13.13 18.91 7.41
CA GLY A 40 -12.17 18.26 6.56
C GLY A 40 -12.82 17.56 5.36
N THR A 41 -11.99 17.08 4.46
CA THR A 41 -12.42 16.39 3.24
C THR A 41 -12.06 14.90 3.24
N VAL A 42 -11.29 14.43 4.21
CA VAL A 42 -10.87 13.04 4.32
C VAL A 42 -11.99 12.21 4.95
N THR A 43 -12.48 11.24 4.20
CA THR A 43 -13.55 10.32 4.60
C THR A 43 -13.11 8.86 4.34
N ALA A 44 -13.91 7.91 4.79
CA ALA A 44 -13.69 6.50 4.45
C ALA A 44 -13.76 6.21 2.94
N GLY A 45 -14.38 7.08 2.16
CA GLY A 45 -14.53 6.90 0.70
C GLY A 45 -13.29 7.31 -0.11
N ASN A 46 -12.39 8.10 0.45
CA ASN A 46 -11.15 8.54 -0.21
C ASN A 46 -9.89 8.19 0.57
N SER A 47 -10.00 7.21 1.46
CA SER A 47 -8.91 6.67 2.26
C SER A 47 -8.72 5.19 1.98
N SER A 48 -7.48 4.72 2.04
CA SER A 48 -7.18 3.30 2.00
C SER A 48 -7.81 2.56 3.19
N GLN A 49 -8.24 1.35 2.96
CA GLN A 49 -8.66 0.46 4.03
C GLN A 49 -7.45 -0.01 4.85
N MET A 50 -7.68 -0.36 6.11
CA MET A 50 -6.72 -1.10 6.91
C MET A 50 -6.99 -2.58 6.74
N SER A 51 -6.01 -3.31 6.18
CA SER A 51 -6.13 -4.75 5.92
C SER A 51 -4.98 -5.50 6.58
N ASP A 52 -5.30 -6.65 7.15
CA ASP A 52 -4.27 -7.57 7.61
C ASP A 52 -3.60 -8.22 6.41
N GLY A 53 -2.29 -8.37 6.48
CA GLY A 53 -1.51 -9.01 5.43
C GLY A 53 -0.20 -9.54 5.95
N ALA A 54 0.38 -10.48 5.23
CA ALA A 54 1.71 -11.00 5.50
C ALA A 54 2.43 -11.32 4.19
N ALA A 55 3.71 -11.01 4.15
CA ALA A 55 4.59 -11.36 3.05
C ALA A 55 5.95 -11.80 3.58
N ALA A 56 6.62 -12.67 2.86
CA ALA A 56 7.96 -13.11 3.18
C ALA A 56 8.80 -13.19 1.90
N ALA A 57 10.07 -12.78 2.03
CA ALA A 57 11.03 -12.90 0.95
C ALA A 57 12.35 -13.46 1.47
N VAL A 58 12.98 -14.33 0.70
CA VAL A 58 14.33 -14.81 0.98
C VAL A 58 15.30 -13.95 0.17
N VAL A 59 16.18 -13.25 0.88
CA VAL A 59 17.21 -12.39 0.28
C VAL A 59 18.57 -13.01 0.49
N MET A 60 19.37 -13.08 -0.57
CA MET A 60 20.73 -13.63 -0.52
C MET A 60 21.63 -12.97 -1.57
N SER A 61 22.92 -13.20 -1.50
CA SER A 61 23.85 -12.76 -2.55
C SER A 61 23.61 -13.53 -3.85
N ALA A 62 23.97 -12.89 -4.98
CA ALA A 62 23.90 -13.54 -6.29
C ALA A 62 24.75 -14.83 -6.35
N ASP A 63 25.93 -14.81 -5.71
CA ASP A 63 26.83 -15.97 -5.64
C ASP A 63 26.18 -17.13 -4.88
N LYS A 64 25.49 -16.82 -3.77
CA LYS A 64 24.79 -17.85 -3.00
C LYS A 64 23.61 -18.44 -3.77
N ALA A 65 22.86 -17.63 -4.50
CA ALA A 65 21.78 -18.11 -5.37
C ALA A 65 22.32 -19.06 -6.43
N LYS A 66 23.45 -18.71 -7.05
CA LYS A 66 24.12 -19.55 -8.04
C LYS A 66 24.64 -20.87 -7.43
N GLU A 67 25.27 -20.82 -6.26
CA GLU A 67 25.73 -22.00 -5.52
C GLU A 67 24.58 -22.99 -5.26
N LEU A 68 23.40 -22.46 -4.89
CA LEU A 68 22.22 -23.25 -4.59
C LEU A 68 21.39 -23.63 -5.83
N GLY A 69 21.81 -23.25 -7.03
CA GLY A 69 21.07 -23.51 -8.28
C GLY A 69 19.71 -22.78 -8.35
N LEU A 70 19.56 -21.66 -7.64
CA LEU A 70 18.32 -20.90 -7.61
C LEU A 70 18.32 -19.81 -8.66
N THR A 71 17.16 -19.60 -9.29
CA THR A 71 16.94 -18.47 -10.19
C THR A 71 16.36 -17.31 -9.41
N PRO A 72 17.07 -16.15 -9.29
CA PRO A 72 16.53 -14.98 -8.62
C PRO A 72 15.27 -14.44 -9.33
N MET A 73 14.24 -14.09 -8.57
CA MET A 73 13.03 -13.43 -9.10
C MET A 73 13.29 -11.96 -9.43
N ALA A 74 14.14 -11.30 -8.64
CA ALA A 74 14.50 -9.90 -8.79
C ALA A 74 15.86 -9.62 -8.15
N ARG A 75 16.42 -8.47 -8.46
CA ARG A 75 17.61 -7.91 -7.80
C ARG A 75 17.25 -6.63 -7.09
N PHE A 76 17.58 -6.52 -5.82
CA PHE A 76 17.49 -5.27 -5.09
C PHE A 76 18.49 -4.26 -5.63
N VAL A 77 18.05 -3.07 -5.99
CA VAL A 77 18.90 -2.04 -6.61
C VAL A 77 19.19 -0.91 -5.63
N SER A 78 18.16 -0.27 -5.09
CA SER A 78 18.34 0.85 -4.15
C SER A 78 17.15 0.98 -3.21
N TYR A 79 17.38 1.72 -2.14
CA TYR A 79 16.34 2.10 -1.18
C TYR A 79 16.65 3.50 -0.65
N ALA A 80 15.62 4.30 -0.46
CA ALA A 80 15.74 5.60 0.17
C ALA A 80 14.51 5.95 1.01
N THR A 81 14.75 6.66 2.09
CA THR A 81 13.73 7.32 2.90
C THR A 81 13.87 8.83 2.78
N ALA A 82 12.77 9.54 2.93
CA ALA A 82 12.75 10.98 3.06
C ALA A 82 11.70 11.39 4.09
N GLY A 83 11.99 12.43 4.88
CA GLY A 83 11.05 13.02 5.81
C GLY A 83 10.22 14.11 5.14
N CYS A 84 8.99 14.29 5.62
CA CYS A 84 8.12 15.42 5.32
C CYS A 84 7.35 15.78 6.59
N LEU A 85 6.61 16.88 6.56
CA LEU A 85 5.73 17.23 7.68
C LEU A 85 4.64 16.17 7.86
N PRO A 86 4.25 15.84 9.10
CA PRO A 86 3.23 14.81 9.35
C PRO A 86 1.90 15.07 8.63
N GLU A 87 1.48 16.33 8.55
CA GLU A 87 0.28 16.77 7.84
C GLU A 87 0.37 16.65 6.31
N GLU A 88 1.58 16.51 5.78
CA GLU A 88 1.88 16.37 4.35
C GLU A 88 2.37 14.96 3.99
N MET A 89 2.07 13.98 4.80
CA MET A 89 2.56 12.60 4.66
C MET A 89 2.39 12.03 3.24
N GLY A 90 1.29 12.38 2.56
CA GLY A 90 0.99 11.91 1.21
C GLY A 90 2.02 12.30 0.14
N ILE A 91 2.78 13.39 0.33
CA ILE A 91 3.82 13.83 -0.60
C ILE A 91 5.21 13.23 -0.33
N GLY A 92 5.35 12.38 0.69
CA GLY A 92 6.62 11.71 1.00
C GLY A 92 7.31 11.06 -0.20
N PRO A 93 6.60 10.37 -1.12
CA PRO A 93 7.17 9.81 -2.34
C PRO A 93 7.84 10.84 -3.25
N VAL A 94 7.35 12.08 -3.30
CA VAL A 94 7.96 13.18 -4.10
C VAL A 94 9.41 13.43 -3.69
N TYR A 95 9.74 13.23 -2.42
CA TYR A 95 11.09 13.39 -1.89
C TYR A 95 11.90 12.09 -1.93
N ALA A 96 11.26 10.95 -1.71
CA ALA A 96 11.95 9.66 -1.62
C ALA A 96 12.31 9.09 -2.99
N ILE A 97 11.43 9.20 -4.00
CA ILE A 97 11.63 8.65 -5.34
C ILE A 97 12.89 9.21 -6.03
N PRO A 98 13.08 10.55 -6.13
CA PRO A 98 14.30 11.10 -6.75
C PRO A 98 15.58 10.66 -6.04
N LYS A 99 15.53 10.50 -4.73
CA LYS A 99 16.64 10.03 -3.93
C LYS A 99 16.99 8.58 -4.21
N ALA A 100 15.99 7.71 -4.33
CA ALA A 100 16.18 6.29 -4.69
C ALA A 100 16.72 6.15 -6.12
N LEU A 101 16.18 6.90 -7.08
CA LEU A 101 16.64 6.93 -8.46
C LEU A 101 18.11 7.39 -8.56
N LYS A 102 18.46 8.44 -7.85
CA LYS A 102 19.84 8.93 -7.79
C LYS A 102 20.81 7.87 -7.25
N LEU A 103 20.41 7.14 -6.21
CA LEU A 103 21.22 6.04 -5.65
C LEU A 103 21.34 4.87 -6.62
N ALA A 104 20.33 4.62 -7.42
CA ALA A 104 20.32 3.58 -8.45
C ALA A 104 21.10 3.97 -9.72
N GLY A 105 21.39 5.26 -9.92
CA GLY A 105 21.94 5.79 -11.17
C GLY A 105 20.94 5.74 -12.32
N LEU A 106 19.65 5.84 -12.03
CA LEU A 106 18.54 5.74 -12.99
C LEU A 106 17.75 7.05 -13.04
N THR A 107 17.02 7.22 -14.14
CA THR A 107 16.02 8.26 -14.34
C THR A 107 14.61 7.67 -14.30
N LEU A 108 13.58 8.48 -14.13
CA LEU A 108 12.21 8.02 -13.99
C LEU A 108 11.70 7.33 -15.27
N ASP A 109 12.10 7.81 -16.44
CA ASP A 109 11.76 7.26 -17.75
C ASP A 109 12.37 5.89 -18.03
N GLN A 110 13.33 5.45 -17.20
CA GLN A 110 13.90 4.10 -17.25
C GLN A 110 13.16 3.09 -16.35
N ILE A 111 12.10 3.53 -15.70
CA ILE A 111 11.27 2.67 -14.83
C ILE A 111 10.04 2.22 -15.60
N ASP A 112 9.92 0.93 -15.80
CA ASP A 112 8.82 0.33 -16.57
C ASP A 112 7.54 0.13 -15.74
N VAL A 113 7.67 -0.10 -14.44
CA VAL A 113 6.53 -0.36 -13.54
C VAL A 113 6.75 0.38 -12.22
N ILE A 114 5.71 1.05 -11.76
CA ILE A 114 5.69 1.77 -10.48
C ILE A 114 4.52 1.26 -9.66
N GLU A 115 4.79 0.76 -8.46
CA GLU A 115 3.80 0.47 -7.44
C GLU A 115 3.83 1.60 -6.40
N LEU A 116 2.71 2.30 -6.25
CA LEU A 116 2.56 3.39 -5.29
C LEU A 116 1.41 3.07 -4.34
N ASN A 117 1.70 3.03 -3.04
CA ASN A 117 0.65 2.90 -2.05
C ASN A 117 -0.12 4.22 -1.89
N GLU A 118 -1.38 4.20 -2.29
CA GLU A 118 -2.31 5.34 -2.20
C GLU A 118 -3.04 5.29 -0.86
N ALA A 119 -2.41 5.81 0.20
CA ALA A 119 -3.06 5.91 1.51
C ALA A 119 -4.34 6.76 1.45
N PHE A 120 -4.35 7.75 0.57
CA PHE A 120 -5.50 8.60 0.25
C PHE A 120 -5.61 8.77 -1.26
N ALA A 121 -6.84 8.81 -1.78
CA ALA A 121 -7.12 8.92 -3.22
C ALA A 121 -6.43 10.13 -3.89
N VAL A 122 -6.23 11.23 -3.16
CA VAL A 122 -5.55 12.42 -3.65
C VAL A 122 -4.09 12.16 -4.09
N GLN A 123 -3.47 11.07 -3.62
CA GLN A 123 -2.12 10.73 -4.04
C GLN A 123 -2.02 10.20 -5.47
N GLY A 124 -3.14 9.78 -6.07
CA GLY A 124 -3.25 9.34 -7.46
C GLY A 124 -3.65 10.47 -8.43
N LEU A 125 -3.90 11.68 -7.93
CA LEU A 125 -4.30 12.84 -8.72
C LEU A 125 -3.12 13.78 -8.96
#